data_5e66e3a6b7e4e9ff9ef5d1f982020928
#
_entry.id   5e66e3a6b7e4e9ff9ef5d1f982020928
#
_cell.length_a   1.000
_cell.length_b   1.000
_cell.length_c   1.000
_cell.angle_alpha   90.00
_cell.angle_beta   90.00
_cell.angle_gamma   90.00
#
_symmetry.space_group_name_H-M   'P 1'
#
loop_
_entity.id
_entity.type
_entity.pdbx_description
1 polymer ?
#
loop_
_entity_poly.entity_id
_entity_poly.type
_entity_poly.pdbx_seq_one_letter_code
_entity_poly.pdbx_strand_id
1 'polypeptide(L)'
;SGSTGTPKRIMVRKEQMVNSARLTCDYLGLRQGDKALLCMPLRYIAGKMMVVRSLVAGLDLVIREPSGHPMADIDMPLRFAAMIPLQVYNTLQVPEERERLCQIDILIIGGGSIDHELETRIQELPICVYSTYGMTETLSHIALRRLNGPDASPYYTPFPSVKLSLSTDDTLIIDAPLVTDET
;
A
#
# COMPACT_ATOMS: atom_id res chain seq x y z
N SER A 1 -13.53 5.10 8.13
CA SER A 1 -13.34 5.80 6.86
C SER A 1 -14.05 7.13 6.93
N GLY A 2 -13.52 8.14 6.32
CA GLY A 2 -14.20 9.43 6.25
C GLY A 2 -13.26 10.55 5.90
N SER A 3 -13.04 10.77 4.62
CA SER A 3 -12.50 12.03 4.09
C SER A 3 -13.59 13.12 4.01
N THR A 4 -14.88 12.78 4.17
CA THR A 4 -16.01 13.67 3.88
C THR A 4 -17.14 13.65 4.90
N GLY A 5 -16.88 13.28 6.18
CA GLY A 5 -17.94 13.26 7.20
C GLY A 5 -17.57 12.53 8.48
N THR A 6 -18.58 12.20 9.30
CA THR A 6 -18.36 11.41 10.51
C THR A 6 -17.83 10.02 10.16
N PRO A 7 -16.70 9.59 10.75
CA PRO A 7 -16.10 8.29 10.43
C PRO A 7 -17.08 7.13 10.67
N LYS A 8 -17.33 6.31 9.64
CA LYS A 8 -18.12 5.08 9.78
C LYS A 8 -17.25 3.96 10.34
N ARG A 9 -17.79 3.21 11.27
CA ARG A 9 -17.21 1.94 11.73
C ARG A 9 -17.73 0.82 10.85
N ILE A 10 -16.79 0.10 10.21
CA ILE A 10 -17.12 -1.05 9.37
C ILE A 10 -16.62 -2.29 10.10
N MET A 11 -17.51 -3.27 10.24
CA MET A 11 -17.18 -4.58 10.79
C MET A 11 -16.65 -5.44 9.66
N VAL A 12 -15.48 -6.04 9.87
CA VAL A 12 -14.85 -6.95 8.90
C VAL A 12 -14.47 -8.26 9.60
N ARG A 13 -14.54 -9.37 8.88
CA ARG A 13 -14.10 -10.67 9.40
C ARG A 13 -12.57 -10.72 9.44
N LYS A 14 -12.01 -11.35 10.48
CA LYS A 14 -10.55 -11.55 10.57
C LYS A 14 -10.00 -12.33 9.38
N GLU A 15 -10.77 -13.27 8.87
CA GLU A 15 -10.42 -14.04 7.67
C GLU A 15 -10.21 -13.15 6.44
N GLN A 16 -11.08 -12.17 6.23
CA GLN A 16 -10.93 -11.18 5.14
C GLN A 16 -9.63 -10.38 5.27
N MET A 17 -9.24 -10.01 6.50
CA MET A 17 -7.96 -9.34 6.75
C MET A 17 -6.76 -10.25 6.41
N VAL A 18 -6.84 -11.51 6.79
CA VAL A 18 -5.78 -12.51 6.47
C VAL A 18 -5.70 -12.72 4.96
N ASN A 19 -6.83 -12.86 4.27
CA ASN A 19 -6.87 -13.03 2.82
C ASN A 19 -6.30 -11.81 2.09
N SER A 20 -6.69 -10.60 2.50
CA SER A 20 -6.14 -9.35 1.94
C SER A 20 -4.62 -9.26 2.14
N ALA A 21 -4.13 -9.69 3.29
CA ALA A 21 -2.68 -9.73 3.55
C ALA A 21 -1.98 -10.74 2.65
N ARG A 22 -2.53 -11.96 2.49
CA ARG A 22 -1.99 -12.99 1.59
C ARG A 22 -1.93 -12.50 0.14
N LEU A 23 -3.02 -11.94 -0.39
CA LEU A 23 -3.07 -11.41 -1.74
C LEU A 23 -1.94 -10.40 -2.00
N THR A 24 -1.69 -9.49 -1.05
CA THR A 24 -0.59 -8.53 -1.16
C THR A 24 0.77 -9.21 -1.10
N CYS A 25 0.98 -10.08 -0.12
CA CYS A 25 2.28 -10.73 0.09
C CYS A 25 2.64 -11.64 -1.07
N ASP A 26 1.69 -12.41 -1.59
CA ASP A 26 1.88 -13.30 -2.74
C ASP A 26 2.18 -12.50 -4.02
N TYR A 27 1.41 -11.43 -4.27
CA TYR A 27 1.62 -10.58 -5.45
C TYR A 27 3.00 -9.91 -5.46
N LEU A 28 3.46 -9.44 -4.29
CA LEU A 28 4.74 -8.75 -4.14
C LEU A 28 5.92 -9.70 -3.83
N GLY A 29 5.65 -11.00 -3.70
CA GLY A 29 6.66 -12.01 -3.40
C GLY A 29 7.33 -11.82 -2.04
N LEU A 30 6.58 -11.33 -1.04
CA LEU A 30 7.08 -11.14 0.33
C LEU A 30 7.17 -12.48 1.06
N ARG A 31 8.26 -12.68 1.83
CA ARG A 31 8.59 -13.96 2.47
C ARG A 31 8.95 -13.76 3.93
N GLN A 32 8.97 -14.86 4.67
CA GLN A 32 9.42 -14.89 6.06
C GLN A 32 10.82 -14.31 6.20
N GLY A 33 11.00 -13.42 7.20
CA GLY A 33 12.24 -12.72 7.48
C GLY A 33 12.48 -11.46 6.64
N ASP A 34 11.63 -11.16 5.66
CA ASP A 34 11.70 -9.88 4.93
C ASP A 34 11.44 -8.71 5.89
N LYS A 35 12.32 -7.71 5.89
CA LYS A 35 12.13 -6.51 6.70
C LYS A 35 11.10 -5.58 6.08
N ALA A 36 10.11 -5.19 6.88
CA ALA A 36 9.01 -4.33 6.44
C ALA A 36 8.83 -3.12 7.36
N LEU A 37 8.70 -1.91 6.80
CA LEU A 37 8.54 -0.69 7.58
C LEU A 37 7.08 -0.46 7.97
N LEU A 38 6.83 -0.33 9.26
CA LEU A 38 5.57 0.19 9.82
C LEU A 38 5.79 1.63 10.30
N CYS A 39 5.31 2.59 9.53
CA CYS A 39 5.41 4.03 9.78
C CYS A 39 4.05 4.74 9.75
N MET A 40 2.96 3.99 9.86
CA MET A 40 1.59 4.50 9.84
C MET A 40 0.85 4.18 11.13
N PRO A 41 -0.05 5.08 11.60
CA PRO A 41 -0.80 4.86 12.83
C PRO A 41 -1.70 3.62 12.75
N LEU A 42 -1.70 2.80 13.80
CA LEU A 42 -2.54 1.60 13.91
C LEU A 42 -4.04 1.89 14.02
N ARG A 43 -4.43 3.13 14.27
CA ARG A 43 -5.86 3.53 14.24
C ARG A 43 -6.45 3.46 12.82
N TYR A 44 -5.62 3.54 11.78
CA TYR A 44 -6.03 3.42 10.39
C TYR A 44 -5.80 2.02 9.84
N ILE A 45 -6.58 1.65 8.84
CA ILE A 45 -6.51 0.32 8.24
C ILE A 45 -5.13 0.04 7.61
N ALA A 46 -4.48 1.05 7.04
CA ALA A 46 -3.16 0.89 6.44
C ALA A 46 -2.11 0.40 7.45
N GLY A 47 -2.03 1.02 8.64
CA GLY A 47 -1.13 0.56 9.70
C GLY A 47 -1.50 -0.83 10.23
N LYS A 48 -2.81 -1.10 10.44
CA LYS A 48 -3.28 -2.44 10.85
C LYS A 48 -2.88 -3.51 9.85
N MET A 49 -3.04 -3.25 8.55
CA MET A 49 -2.70 -4.23 7.52
C MET A 49 -1.20 -4.50 7.40
N MET A 50 -0.33 -3.56 7.77
CA MET A 50 1.11 -3.86 7.89
C MET A 50 1.39 -4.91 8.97
N VAL A 51 0.74 -4.80 10.13
CA VAL A 51 0.84 -5.82 11.19
C VAL A 51 0.26 -7.17 10.73
N VAL A 52 -0.90 -7.16 10.07
CA VAL A 52 -1.51 -8.41 9.59
C VAL A 52 -0.64 -9.09 8.53
N ARG A 53 -0.05 -8.33 7.59
CA ARG A 53 0.90 -8.86 6.59
C ARG A 53 2.12 -9.48 7.27
N SER A 54 2.67 -8.81 8.29
CA SER A 54 3.79 -9.36 9.06
C SER A 54 3.45 -10.68 9.72
N LEU A 55 2.29 -10.77 10.38
CA LEU A 55 1.85 -12.02 11.02
C LEU A 55 1.59 -13.16 10.01
N VAL A 56 1.05 -12.81 8.83
CA VAL A 56 0.68 -13.81 7.81
C VAL A 56 1.88 -14.32 7.04
N ALA A 57 2.81 -13.45 6.67
CA ALA A 57 3.99 -13.80 5.88
C ALA A 57 5.27 -13.96 6.71
N GLY A 58 5.22 -13.73 8.03
CA GLY A 58 6.40 -13.83 8.90
C GLY A 58 7.42 -12.72 8.64
N LEU A 59 6.94 -11.48 8.34
CA LEU A 59 7.85 -10.36 8.08
C LEU A 59 8.43 -9.80 9.39
N ASP A 60 9.67 -9.35 9.35
CA ASP A 60 10.33 -8.63 10.43
C ASP A 60 9.93 -7.15 10.38
N LEU A 61 9.06 -6.70 11.30
CA LEU A 61 8.62 -5.31 11.34
C LEU A 61 9.68 -4.38 11.94
N VAL A 62 10.08 -3.41 11.14
CA VAL A 62 10.82 -2.22 11.59
C VAL A 62 9.80 -1.14 11.92
N ILE A 63 9.60 -0.88 13.21
CA ILE A 63 8.56 0.03 13.68
C ILE A 63 9.15 1.43 13.88
N ARG A 64 8.47 2.44 13.34
CA ARG A 64 8.77 3.85 13.53
C ARG A 64 7.51 4.60 13.95
N GLU A 65 7.70 5.62 14.78
CA GLU A 65 6.61 6.53 15.11
C GLU A 65 6.04 7.17 13.83
N PRO A 66 4.72 7.23 13.69
CA PRO A 66 4.10 7.86 12.53
C PRO A 66 4.48 9.33 12.41
N SER A 67 5.13 9.68 11.31
CA SER A 67 5.57 11.04 11.02
C SER A 67 5.49 11.34 9.53
N GLY A 68 5.75 12.59 9.14
CA GLY A 68 5.90 12.99 7.75
C GLY A 68 7.25 12.56 7.14
N HIS A 69 8.22 12.12 7.95
CA HIS A 69 9.58 11.76 7.58
C HIS A 69 9.94 10.35 8.05
N PRO A 70 9.30 9.31 7.48
CA PRO A 70 9.48 7.93 7.98
C PRO A 70 10.86 7.34 7.73
N MET A 71 11.66 7.96 6.83
CA MET A 71 13.00 7.51 6.48
C MET A 71 14.12 8.21 7.27
N ALA A 72 13.79 9.12 8.20
CA ALA A 72 14.78 9.92 8.94
C ALA A 72 15.80 9.06 9.71
N ASP A 73 15.36 7.93 10.29
CA ASP A 73 16.19 7.08 11.16
C ASP A 73 16.30 5.63 10.64
N ILE A 74 16.10 5.41 9.34
CA ILE A 74 16.28 4.07 8.76
C ILE A 74 17.74 3.93 8.30
N ASP A 75 18.45 3.01 8.90
CA ASP A 75 19.87 2.76 8.67
C ASP A 75 20.16 1.36 8.08
N MET A 76 19.11 0.70 7.59
CA MET A 76 19.19 -0.66 7.06
C MET A 76 18.34 -0.80 5.78
N PRO A 77 18.71 -1.72 4.88
CA PRO A 77 17.86 -2.04 3.72
C PRO A 77 16.55 -2.70 4.19
N LEU A 78 15.49 -2.39 3.46
CA LEU A 78 14.15 -2.90 3.68
C LEU A 78 13.64 -3.62 2.43
N ARG A 79 12.98 -4.75 2.62
CA ARG A 79 12.29 -5.44 1.53
C ARG A 79 11.00 -4.70 1.13
N PHE A 80 10.26 -4.18 2.11
CA PHE A 80 8.92 -3.66 1.87
C PHE A 80 8.60 -2.43 2.73
N ALA A 81 7.93 -1.45 2.14
CA ALA A 81 7.33 -0.34 2.87
C ALA A 81 5.97 0.03 2.27
N ALA A 82 5.09 0.57 3.13
CA ALA A 82 3.83 1.19 2.73
C ALA A 82 3.77 2.61 3.27
N MET A 83 3.54 3.59 2.41
CA MET A 83 3.52 5.01 2.74
C MET A 83 2.31 5.71 2.13
N ILE A 84 2.00 6.90 2.64
CA ILE A 84 1.07 7.83 1.99
C ILE A 84 1.84 8.79 1.06
N PRO A 85 1.19 9.42 0.06
CA PRO A 85 1.87 10.33 -0.87
C PRO A 85 2.66 11.44 -0.17
N LEU A 86 2.12 12.03 0.90
CA LEU A 86 2.80 13.08 1.67
C LEU A 86 4.13 12.60 2.28
N GLN A 87 4.19 11.37 2.80
CA GLN A 87 5.43 10.81 3.35
C GLN A 87 6.49 10.65 2.26
N VAL A 88 6.10 10.13 1.10
CA VAL A 88 7.02 9.99 -0.04
C VAL A 88 7.49 11.37 -0.53
N TYR A 89 6.57 12.32 -0.68
CA TYR A 89 6.91 13.69 -1.08
C TYR A 89 7.95 14.30 -0.13
N ASN A 90 7.71 14.27 1.19
CA ASN A 90 8.63 14.82 2.18
C ASN A 90 9.99 14.12 2.17
N THR A 91 10.00 12.78 2.12
CA THR A 91 11.22 11.97 2.02
C THR A 91 12.07 12.36 0.79
N LEU A 92 11.44 12.63 -0.35
CA LEU A 92 12.14 13.04 -1.56
C LEU A 92 12.69 14.48 -1.51
N GLN A 93 12.28 15.32 -0.55
CA GLN A 93 12.83 16.66 -0.35
C GLN A 93 14.15 16.64 0.42
N VAL A 94 14.45 15.57 1.17
CA VAL A 94 15.64 15.45 2.02
C VAL A 94 16.60 14.45 1.38
N PRO A 95 17.81 14.87 0.92
CA PRO A 95 18.74 13.99 0.20
C PRO A 95 19.06 12.69 0.94
N GLU A 96 19.33 12.76 2.24
CA GLU A 96 19.68 11.61 3.06
C GLU A 96 18.50 10.64 3.23
N GLU A 97 17.26 11.15 3.32
CA GLU A 97 16.07 10.31 3.39
C GLU A 97 15.78 9.67 2.02
N ARG A 98 16.02 10.40 0.92
CA ARG A 98 15.92 9.86 -0.45
C ARG A 98 16.89 8.70 -0.67
N GLU A 99 18.14 8.84 -0.20
CA GLU A 99 19.14 7.76 -0.29
C GLU A 99 18.67 6.52 0.47
N ARG A 100 18.10 6.68 1.67
CA ARG A 100 17.54 5.57 2.47
C ARG A 100 16.31 4.97 1.81
N LEU A 101 15.45 5.79 1.20
CA LEU A 101 14.29 5.31 0.43
C LEU A 101 14.74 4.41 -0.72
N CYS A 102 15.85 4.74 -1.39
CA CYS A 102 16.43 3.93 -2.45
C CYS A 102 16.99 2.57 -1.97
N GLN A 103 17.02 2.31 -0.67
CA GLN A 103 17.40 1.01 -0.10
C GLN A 103 16.17 0.13 0.22
N ILE A 104 14.97 0.53 -0.18
CA ILE A 104 13.76 -0.27 -0.11
C ILE A 104 13.63 -1.02 -1.44
N ASP A 105 13.33 -2.32 -1.43
CA ASP A 105 13.10 -3.04 -2.69
C ASP A 105 11.72 -2.72 -3.27
N ILE A 106 10.68 -2.72 -2.43
CA ILE A 106 9.28 -2.53 -2.85
C ILE A 106 8.60 -1.49 -1.97
N LEU A 107 8.08 -0.44 -2.59
CA LEU A 107 7.26 0.59 -1.95
C LEU A 107 5.85 0.56 -2.52
N ILE A 108 4.83 0.46 -1.68
CA ILE A 108 3.45 0.74 -2.06
C ILE A 108 3.01 2.10 -1.51
N ILE A 109 2.28 2.86 -2.32
CA ILE A 109 1.77 4.20 -1.98
C ILE A 109 0.25 4.17 -2.04
N GLY A 110 -0.41 4.55 -0.95
CA GLY A 110 -1.86 4.55 -0.87
C GLY A 110 -2.42 5.60 0.07
N GLY A 111 -3.74 5.67 0.19
CA GLY A 111 -4.42 6.60 1.08
C GLY A 111 -4.56 8.03 0.55
N GLY A 112 -4.22 8.28 -0.71
CA GLY A 112 -4.39 9.57 -1.39
C GLY A 112 -3.98 9.49 -2.86
N SER A 113 -4.31 10.53 -3.62
CA SER A 113 -3.87 10.68 -5.00
C SER A 113 -2.39 11.04 -5.07
N ILE A 114 -1.71 10.53 -6.07
CA ILE A 114 -0.34 10.91 -6.45
C ILE A 114 -0.50 11.94 -7.57
N ASP A 115 -0.02 13.15 -7.36
CA ASP A 115 -0.01 14.16 -8.40
C ASP A 115 1.11 13.93 -9.44
N HIS A 116 1.05 14.66 -10.53
CA HIS A 116 1.99 14.50 -11.63
C HIS A 116 3.44 14.81 -11.24
N GLU A 117 3.66 15.80 -10.37
CA GLU A 117 5.01 16.17 -9.90
C GLU A 117 5.64 15.03 -9.11
N LEU A 118 4.90 14.50 -8.13
CA LEU A 118 5.36 13.37 -7.32
C LEU A 118 5.56 12.11 -8.18
N GLU A 119 4.65 11.84 -9.13
CA GLU A 119 4.79 10.69 -10.04
C GLU A 119 6.07 10.79 -10.88
N THR A 120 6.38 11.98 -11.42
CA THR A 120 7.61 12.22 -12.18
C THR A 120 8.85 11.92 -11.34
N ARG A 121 8.90 12.37 -10.10
CA ARG A 121 10.02 12.09 -9.20
C ARG A 121 10.14 10.61 -8.82
N ILE A 122 9.01 9.92 -8.68
CA ILE A 122 8.95 8.48 -8.42
C ILE A 122 9.55 7.69 -9.60
N GLN A 123 9.34 8.13 -10.83
CA GLN A 123 9.88 7.46 -12.02
C GLN A 123 11.42 7.37 -12.02
N GLU A 124 12.10 8.27 -11.32
CA GLU A 124 13.57 8.28 -11.20
C GLU A 124 14.10 7.31 -10.13
N LEU A 125 13.24 6.73 -9.31
CA LEU A 125 13.68 5.86 -8.22
C LEU A 125 14.11 4.48 -8.73
N PRO A 126 15.24 3.93 -8.22
CA PRO A 126 15.76 2.64 -8.64
C PRO A 126 15.05 1.43 -8.01
N ILE A 127 13.97 1.66 -7.28
CA ILE A 127 13.20 0.68 -6.51
C ILE A 127 11.87 0.36 -7.19
N CYS A 128 11.19 -0.71 -6.76
CA CYS A 128 9.86 -1.04 -7.26
C CYS A 128 8.79 -0.21 -6.56
N VAL A 129 8.12 0.71 -7.26
CA VAL A 129 7.07 1.56 -6.68
C VAL A 129 5.70 1.26 -7.29
N TYR A 130 4.71 1.05 -6.43
CA TYR A 130 3.32 0.83 -6.82
C TYR A 130 2.38 1.84 -6.17
N SER A 131 1.42 2.32 -6.95
CA SER A 131 0.20 2.95 -6.41
C SER A 131 -0.82 1.88 -6.08
N THR A 132 -1.59 2.06 -5.01
CA THR A 132 -2.62 1.13 -4.59
C THR A 132 -4.01 1.67 -4.90
N TYR A 133 -4.91 0.81 -5.35
CA TYR A 133 -6.34 1.10 -5.47
C TYR A 133 -7.14 0.23 -4.51
N GLY A 134 -7.97 0.87 -3.70
CA GLY A 134 -8.86 0.22 -2.74
C GLY A 134 -9.64 1.24 -1.95
N MET A 135 -10.63 0.76 -1.23
CA MET A 135 -11.52 1.56 -0.39
C MET A 135 -11.80 0.83 0.91
N THR A 136 -12.57 1.44 1.81
CA THR A 136 -12.91 0.82 3.09
C THR A 136 -13.76 -0.43 2.91
N GLU A 137 -14.62 -0.43 1.92
CA GLU A 137 -15.53 -1.52 1.55
C GLU A 137 -14.77 -2.75 1.03
N THR A 138 -13.60 -2.55 0.41
CA THR A 138 -12.68 -3.63 0.00
C THR A 138 -11.61 -3.92 1.05
N LEU A 139 -11.75 -3.40 2.27
CA LEU A 139 -10.86 -3.54 3.42
C LEU A 139 -9.52 -2.84 3.21
N SER A 140 -8.83 -3.14 2.13
CA SER A 140 -7.54 -2.60 1.74
C SER A 140 -7.49 -2.49 0.21
N HIS A 141 -6.30 -2.42 -0.36
CA HIS A 141 -6.17 -2.39 -1.81
C HIS A 141 -6.48 -3.76 -2.45
N ILE A 142 -7.08 -3.69 -3.62
CA ILE A 142 -7.47 -4.83 -4.46
C ILE A 142 -6.77 -4.82 -5.82
N ALA A 143 -6.08 -3.73 -6.14
CA ALA A 143 -5.32 -3.57 -7.36
C ALA A 143 -4.06 -2.73 -7.10
N LEU A 144 -3.04 -2.96 -7.92
CA LEU A 144 -1.77 -2.25 -7.90
C LEU A 144 -1.45 -1.70 -9.29
N ARG A 145 -0.86 -0.50 -9.33
CA ARG A 145 -0.34 0.12 -10.55
C ARG A 145 1.17 0.34 -10.38
N ARG A 146 1.98 -0.25 -11.24
CA ARG A 146 3.41 0.01 -11.26
C ARG A 146 3.67 1.44 -11.75
N LEU A 147 4.41 2.24 -10.98
CA LEU A 147 4.65 3.65 -11.28
C LEU A 147 5.94 3.89 -12.05
N ASN A 148 6.91 2.99 -11.96
CA ASN A 148 8.25 3.21 -12.49
C ASN A 148 8.89 1.94 -13.06
N GLY A 149 10.01 2.12 -13.76
CA GLY A 149 10.76 1.03 -14.39
C GLY A 149 10.09 0.50 -15.67
N PRO A 150 10.60 -0.61 -16.23
CA PRO A 150 10.13 -1.13 -17.53
C PRO A 150 8.69 -1.61 -17.50
N ASP A 151 8.17 -1.98 -16.32
CA ASP A 151 6.80 -2.46 -16.14
C ASP A 151 5.82 -1.36 -15.74
N ALA A 152 6.22 -0.08 -15.85
CA ALA A 152 5.35 1.06 -15.54
C ALA A 152 4.10 1.04 -16.44
N SER A 153 2.94 1.30 -15.82
CA SER A 153 1.65 1.24 -16.51
C SER A 153 0.75 2.39 -16.06
N PRO A 154 -0.07 2.94 -16.95
CA PRO A 154 -1.13 3.87 -16.57
C PRO A 154 -2.33 3.16 -15.91
N TYR A 155 -2.40 1.83 -15.98
CA TYR A 155 -3.53 1.04 -15.52
C TYR A 155 -3.23 0.30 -14.22
N TYR A 156 -4.25 0.16 -13.37
CA TYR A 156 -4.23 -0.73 -12.22
C TYR A 156 -4.49 -2.17 -12.65
N THR A 157 -3.70 -3.08 -12.13
CA THR A 157 -3.89 -4.53 -12.30
C THR A 157 -4.56 -5.07 -11.04
N PRO A 158 -5.80 -5.58 -11.13
CA PRO A 158 -6.48 -6.19 -9.99
C PRO A 158 -5.79 -7.50 -9.59
N PHE A 159 -5.93 -7.87 -8.31
CA PHE A 159 -5.49 -9.19 -7.87
C PHE A 159 -6.27 -10.31 -8.57
N PRO A 160 -5.70 -11.50 -8.75
CA PRO A 160 -6.32 -12.58 -9.52
C PRO A 160 -7.74 -13.00 -9.07
N SER A 161 -8.05 -12.80 -7.78
CA SER A 161 -9.38 -13.10 -7.20
C SER A 161 -10.39 -11.96 -7.35
N VAL A 162 -10.01 -10.82 -7.93
CA VAL A 162 -10.85 -9.64 -8.07
C VAL A 162 -11.33 -9.53 -9.51
N LYS A 163 -12.64 -9.40 -9.68
CA LYS A 163 -13.27 -9.12 -10.98
C LYS A 163 -13.87 -7.72 -10.95
N LEU A 164 -13.70 -7.02 -12.05
CA LEU A 164 -14.22 -5.67 -12.24
C LEU A 164 -15.17 -5.66 -13.44
N SER A 165 -16.31 -5.03 -13.31
CA SER A 165 -17.26 -4.79 -14.39
C SER A 165 -17.93 -3.42 -14.22
N LEU A 166 -18.62 -2.98 -15.25
CA LEU A 166 -19.47 -1.79 -15.20
C LEU A 166 -20.94 -2.21 -15.18
N SER A 167 -21.73 -1.51 -14.39
CA SER A 167 -23.19 -1.61 -14.44
C SER A 167 -23.73 -0.86 -15.67
N THR A 168 -25.04 -0.94 -15.90
CA THR A 168 -25.73 -0.27 -17.02
C THR A 168 -25.67 1.26 -16.96
N ASP A 169 -25.38 1.82 -15.79
CA ASP A 169 -25.23 3.25 -15.52
C ASP A 169 -23.78 3.67 -15.28
N ASP A 170 -22.81 2.90 -15.82
CA ASP A 170 -21.35 3.13 -15.76
C ASP A 170 -20.78 3.16 -14.33
N THR A 171 -21.47 2.57 -13.36
CA THR A 171 -20.93 2.40 -12.01
C THR A 171 -19.99 1.19 -11.94
N LEU A 172 -18.82 1.35 -11.31
CA LEU A 172 -17.86 0.27 -11.14
C LEU A 172 -18.40 -0.76 -10.13
N ILE A 173 -18.53 -2.01 -10.60
CA ILE A 173 -18.85 -3.18 -9.78
C ILE A 173 -17.55 -3.91 -9.45
N ILE A 174 -17.34 -4.19 -8.17
CA ILE A 174 -16.15 -4.89 -7.66
C ILE A 174 -16.61 -6.22 -7.03
N ASP A 175 -16.26 -7.32 -7.67
CA ASP A 175 -16.44 -8.67 -7.13
C ASP A 175 -15.10 -9.14 -6.52
N ALA A 176 -15.00 -9.09 -5.20
CA ALA A 176 -13.79 -9.43 -4.44
C ALA A 176 -14.10 -10.33 -3.22
N PRO A 177 -14.60 -11.55 -3.42
CA PRO A 177 -15.21 -12.40 -2.40
C PRO A 177 -14.26 -12.79 -1.26
N LEU A 178 -12.94 -12.69 -1.45
CA LEU A 178 -11.96 -12.98 -0.41
C LEU A 178 -11.83 -11.85 0.63
N VAL A 179 -12.22 -10.62 0.27
CA VAL A 179 -11.95 -9.43 1.10
C VAL A 179 -13.20 -8.63 1.45
N THR A 180 -14.31 -8.85 0.74
CA THR A 180 -15.58 -8.18 1.04
C THR A 180 -16.75 -9.14 0.85
N ASP A 181 -17.85 -8.90 1.57
CA ASP A 181 -19.13 -9.58 1.40
C ASP A 181 -20.10 -8.76 0.52
N GLU A 182 -19.73 -7.51 0.23
CA GLU A 182 -20.49 -6.58 -0.63
C GLU A 182 -19.87 -6.53 -2.04
N THR A 183 -20.72 -6.61 -3.02
CA THR A 183 -20.37 -6.50 -4.44
C THR A 183 -20.98 -5.24 -5.05
#